data_fc6c5447abeb9618285a1e4af0ab35c6
#
_entry.id   fc6c5447abeb9618285a1e4af0ab35c6
#
_cell.length_a   1.000
_cell.length_b   1.000
_cell.length_c   1.000
_cell.angle_alpha   90.00
_cell.angle_beta   90.00
_cell.angle_gamma   90.00
#
_symmetry.space_group_name_H-M   'P 1'
#
loop_
_entity.id
_entity.type
_entity.pdbx_description
1 polymer ?
#
loop_
_entity_poly.entity_id
_entity_poly.type
_entity_poly.pdbx_seq_one_letter_code
_entity_poly.pdbx_strand_id
1 'polypeptide(L)' 'MKPASNEKSQLLGIGFDNKDGHKRITRGENFTIAGGSEETHDHMAETAIKFNEKLRRKGKTIDDVSREEFIDMIREASDH' A
#
# COMPACT_ATOMS: atom_id res chain seq x y z
N MET A 1 -4.37 -8.63 24.53
CA MET A 1 -4.64 -9.07 23.84
C MET A 1 -4.56 -9.25 22.90
N LYS A 2 -4.62 -9.45 22.89
CA LYS A 2 -4.34 -9.85 21.87
C LYS A 2 -4.88 -9.38 20.73
N PRO A 3 -4.22 -8.83 20.04
CA PRO A 3 -4.87 -8.39 18.92
C PRO A 3 -5.63 -9.53 18.43
N ALA A 4 -6.61 -9.25 17.76
CA ALA A 4 -7.31 -10.31 17.15
C ALA A 4 -6.30 -11.04 16.33
N SER A 5 -6.13 -12.28 16.63
CA SER A 5 -5.10 -13.06 16.00
C SER A 5 -5.31 -13.21 14.50
N ASN A 6 -6.52 -12.92 14.02
CA ASN A 6 -6.81 -13.03 12.60
C ASN A 6 -6.70 -11.70 11.87
N GLU A 7 -6.22 -10.66 12.54
CA GLU A 7 -5.95 -9.42 11.85
C GLU A 7 -4.70 -9.58 11.00
N LYS A 8 -4.78 -9.10 9.78
CA LYS A 8 -3.64 -9.15 8.87
C LYS A 8 -3.02 -7.77 8.76
N SER A 9 -1.72 -7.75 8.54
CA SER A 9 -1.03 -6.50 8.30
C SER A 9 -1.56 -5.85 7.03
N GLN A 10 -1.58 -4.54 7.03
CA GLN A 10 -2.04 -3.78 5.89
C GLN A 10 -1.00 -2.74 5.51
N LEU A 11 -1.00 -2.41 4.23
CA LEU A 11 -0.17 -1.33 3.71
C LEU A 11 -0.95 -0.04 3.84
N LEU A 12 -0.33 0.97 4.41
CA LEU A 12 -0.97 2.27 4.58
C LEU A 12 -0.16 3.32 3.86
N GLY A 13 -0.79 4.04 2.93
CA GLY A 13 -0.16 5.15 2.24
C GLY A 13 -0.91 6.44 2.57
N ILE A 14 -0.17 7.48 2.94
CA ILE A 14 -0.75 8.77 3.29
C ILE A 14 -0.05 9.86 2.52
N GLY A 15 -0.82 10.68 1.81
CA GLY A 15 -0.31 11.83 1.09
C GLY A 15 -0.68 13.12 1.78
N PHE A 16 0.23 14.08 1.73
CA PHE A 16 0.04 15.36 2.40
C PHE A 16 0.03 16.55 1.45
N ASP A 17 0.06 16.31 0.16
CA ASP A 17 0.13 17.37 -0.84
C ASP A 17 -1.21 17.69 -1.47
N ASN A 18 -2.27 17.55 -0.70
CA ASN A 18 -3.63 17.84 -1.17
C ASN A 18 -3.77 19.34 -1.38
N LYS A 19 -4.08 19.74 -2.60
CA LYS A 19 -4.18 21.15 -2.96
C LYS A 19 -5.61 21.61 -3.21
N ASP A 20 -6.52 20.69 -3.43
CA ASP A 20 -7.87 21.04 -3.82
C ASP A 20 -8.91 20.77 -2.73
N GLY A 21 -8.48 20.35 -1.57
CA GLY A 21 -9.38 20.12 -0.45
C GLY A 21 -10.25 18.89 -0.56
N HIS A 22 -10.09 18.12 -1.62
CA HIS A 22 -10.87 16.89 -1.76
C HIS A 22 -10.28 15.81 -0.89
N LYS A 23 -11.16 15.00 -0.30
CA LYS A 23 -10.73 13.84 0.46
C LYS A 23 -10.68 12.65 -0.48
N ARG A 24 -9.56 11.98 -0.48
CA ARG A 24 -9.39 10.80 -1.33
C ARG A 24 -9.01 9.62 -0.47
N ILE A 25 -9.77 8.54 -0.59
CA ILE A 25 -9.48 7.29 0.13
C ILE A 25 -9.72 6.15 -0.83
N THR A 26 -8.74 5.28 -0.94
CA THR A 26 -8.86 4.05 -1.72
C THR A 26 -8.49 2.89 -0.83
N ARG A 27 -9.36 1.89 -0.77
CA ARG A 27 -9.14 0.70 0.04
C ARG A 27 -9.10 -0.53 -0.83
N GLY A 28 -8.15 -1.38 -0.56
CA GLY A 28 -8.07 -2.67 -1.18
C GLY A 28 -8.11 -3.76 -0.12
N GLU A 29 -7.84 -4.97 -0.56
CA GLU A 29 -7.91 -6.14 0.32
C GLU A 29 -6.96 -6.01 1.51
N ASN A 30 -5.77 -5.46 1.26
CA ASN A 30 -4.76 -5.37 2.29
C ASN A 30 -4.04 -4.02 2.27
N PHE A 31 -4.70 -2.99 1.77
CA PHE A 31 -4.10 -1.66 1.79
C PHE A 31 -5.17 -0.58 1.93
N THR A 32 -4.75 0.57 2.42
CA THR A 32 -5.55 1.78 2.46
C THR A 32 -4.66 2.93 2.03
N ILE A 33 -5.14 3.71 1.06
CA ILE A 33 -4.43 4.88 0.57
C ILE A 33 -5.30 6.09 0.89
N ALA A 34 -4.73 7.07 1.55
CA ALA A 34 -5.50 8.24 1.99
C ALA A 34 -4.77 9.53 1.67
N GLY A 35 -5.51 10.52 1.21
CA GLY A 35 -4.98 11.86 1.02
C GLY A 35 -4.16 12.02 -0.23
N GLY A 36 -3.41 13.12 -0.26
CA GLY A 36 -2.58 13.48 -1.39
C GLY A 36 -3.32 14.20 -2.49
N SER A 37 -2.57 14.82 -3.41
CA SER A 37 -3.15 15.34 -4.62
C SER A 37 -3.65 14.18 -5.47
N GLU A 38 -4.40 14.48 -6.51
CA GLU A 38 -4.91 13.43 -7.38
C GLU A 38 -3.77 12.58 -7.94
N GLU A 39 -2.71 13.23 -8.39
CA GLU A 39 -1.56 12.51 -8.94
C GLU A 39 -0.89 11.63 -7.89
N THR A 40 -0.66 12.18 -6.71
CA THR A 40 0.00 11.44 -5.64
C THR A 40 -0.86 10.27 -5.19
N HIS A 41 -2.15 10.51 -5.01
CA HIS A 41 -3.07 9.46 -4.59
C HIS A 41 -3.09 8.32 -5.60
N ASP A 42 -3.22 8.66 -6.88
CA ASP A 42 -3.28 7.64 -7.94
C ASP A 42 -1.97 6.85 -8.00
N HIS A 43 -0.84 7.54 -7.84
CA HIS A 43 0.45 6.85 -7.86
C HIS A 43 0.58 5.88 -6.68
N MET A 44 0.16 6.31 -5.50
CA MET A 44 0.22 5.43 -4.32
C MET A 44 -0.70 4.23 -4.49
N ALA A 45 -1.91 4.46 -5.02
CA ALA A 45 -2.86 3.36 -5.22
C ALA A 45 -2.30 2.36 -6.24
N GLU A 46 -1.72 2.86 -7.32
CA GLU A 46 -1.13 2.00 -8.32
C GLU A 46 0.04 1.20 -7.75
N THR A 47 0.87 1.86 -6.95
CA THR A 47 1.99 1.19 -6.30
C THR A 47 1.49 0.06 -5.41
N ALA A 48 0.43 0.31 -4.64
CA ALA A 48 -0.14 -0.71 -3.76
C ALA A 48 -0.66 -1.90 -4.56
N ILE A 49 -1.30 -1.64 -5.69
CA ILE A 49 -1.82 -2.70 -6.53
C ILE A 49 -0.68 -3.54 -7.11
N LYS A 50 0.37 -2.89 -7.58
CA LYS A 50 1.51 -3.60 -8.13
C LYS A 50 2.25 -4.40 -7.06
N PHE A 51 2.34 -3.83 -5.86
CA PHE A 51 2.94 -4.54 -4.73
C PHE A 51 2.16 -5.82 -4.44
N ASN A 52 0.84 -5.75 -4.44
CA ASN A 52 0.01 -6.91 -4.21
C ASN A 52 0.17 -7.96 -5.30
N GLU A 53 0.33 -7.54 -6.53
CA GLU A 53 0.57 -8.49 -7.61
C GLU A 53 1.87 -9.25 -7.40
N LYS A 54 2.91 -8.54 -6.94
CA LYS A 54 4.19 -9.19 -6.65
C LYS A 54 4.05 -10.20 -5.52
N LEU A 55 3.32 -9.83 -4.46
CA LEU A 55 3.07 -10.76 -3.37
C LEU A 55 2.38 -12.02 -3.86
N ARG A 56 1.37 -11.83 -4.69
CA ARG A 56 0.58 -12.95 -5.21
C ARG A 56 1.45 -13.89 -6.03
N ARG A 57 2.32 -13.34 -6.86
CA ARG A 57 3.24 -14.14 -7.66
C ARG A 57 4.20 -14.95 -6.80
N LYS A 58 4.60 -14.40 -5.65
CA LYS A 58 5.50 -15.09 -4.73
C LYS A 58 4.77 -16.02 -3.79
N GLY A 59 3.44 -16.01 -3.81
CA GLY A 59 2.66 -16.82 -2.88
C GLY A 59 2.80 -16.36 -1.45
N LYS A 60 3.01 -15.08 -1.24
CA LYS A 60 3.26 -14.50 0.08
C LYS A 60 2.21 -13.48 0.45
N THR A 61 2.13 -13.18 1.75
CA THR A 61 1.35 -12.06 2.26
C THR A 61 2.33 -11.02 2.80
N ILE A 62 1.80 -9.85 3.19
CA ILE A 62 2.66 -8.80 3.74
C ILE A 62 3.42 -9.33 4.97
N ASP A 63 2.78 -10.20 5.75
CA ASP A 63 3.41 -10.73 6.97
C ASP A 63 4.54 -11.70 6.66
N ASP A 64 4.63 -12.18 5.43
CA ASP A 64 5.63 -13.18 5.04
C ASP A 64 6.91 -12.56 4.52
N VAL A 65 6.95 -11.24 4.32
CA VAL A 65 8.13 -10.59 3.75
C VAL A 65 8.90 -9.87 4.84
N SER A 66 10.22 -9.86 4.71
CA SER A 66 11.06 -9.11 5.62
C SER A 66 10.94 -7.63 5.31
N ARG A 67 11.41 -6.81 6.24
CA ARG A 67 11.41 -5.37 6.05
C ARG A 67 12.19 -4.99 4.79
N GLU A 68 13.34 -5.64 4.60
CA GLU A 68 14.19 -5.34 3.44
C GLU A 68 13.52 -5.74 2.15
N GLU A 69 12.91 -6.91 2.13
CA GLU A 69 12.18 -7.38 0.97
C GLU A 69 11.00 -6.44 0.67
N PHE A 70 10.31 -6.01 1.72
CA PHE A 70 9.19 -5.09 1.57
C PHE A 70 9.64 -3.79 0.90
N ILE A 71 10.74 -3.21 1.38
CA ILE A 71 11.24 -1.96 0.82
C ILE A 71 11.61 -2.13 -0.65
N ASP A 72 12.27 -3.23 -0.98
CA ASP A 72 12.66 -3.50 -2.36
C ASP A 72 11.41 -3.64 -3.26
N MET A 73 10.41 -4.34 -2.78
CA MET A 73 9.19 -4.56 -3.55
C MET A 73 8.42 -3.26 -3.78
N ILE A 74 8.36 -2.41 -2.74
CA ILE A 74 7.68 -1.12 -2.87
C ILE A 74 8.44 -0.24 -3.86
N ARG A 75 9.77 -0.25 -3.79
CA ARG A 75 10.59 0.53 -4.71
C ARG A 75 10.37 0.10 -6.15
N GLU A 76 10.35 -1.20 -6.39
CA GLU A 76 10.08 -1.72 -7.72
C GLU A 76 8.67 -1.37 -8.19
N ALA A 77 7.71 -1.46 -7.29
CA ALA A 77 6.32 -1.21 -7.65
C ALA A 77 6.08 0.27 -7.98
N SER A 78 6.83 1.17 -7.36
CA SER A 78 6.66 2.60 -7.59
C SER A 78 7.50 3.11 -8.76
N ASP A 79 8.42 2.29 -9.24
CA ASP A 79 9.31 2.66 -10.34
C ASP A 79 8.72 2.16 -11.65
N HIS A 80 8.59 3.04 -12.63
CA HIS A 80 8.11 2.65 -13.96
C HIS A 80 8.55 3.61 -15.04
#